data_53e4d4c9f970db7191e825e9b319c677
#
_entry.id   53e4d4c9f970db7191e825e9b319c677
#
_cell.length_a   1.000
_cell.length_b   1.000
_cell.length_c   1.000
_cell.angle_alpha   90.00
_cell.angle_beta   90.00
_cell.angle_gamma   90.00
#
_symmetry.space_group_name_H-M   'P 1'
#
loop_
_entity.id
_entity.type
_entity.pdbx_description
1 polymer ?
#
loop_
_entity_poly.entity_id
_entity_poly.type
_entity_poly.pdbx_seq_one_letter_code
_entity_poly.pdbx_strand_id
1 'polypeptide(L)'
;MKKFLLTLLGLGFLTTLQAQEITFKETEHDFGLIDELHGDVHYDFEFTNTGDAPLIIKKVITGCGCTSAKWSEKPYKPGAKGVVRITYHVDNRKMESLSIPTEVFFSNDKQPDATLTITGQVKLAKHPYVNFYDPAKGEKSTYKQKEPADDYELVLQRVRQQLYEATPVETLDKNATSLMKLMTPEGKWPHIDYECFFRTNWEPQDHLNRVRRMLTAYTYPESTLYGNQVLFRAIDKALRFWNELKPTSFNWWYNEISAPKIMADILALLEASPAKIHPSIPEGLMYMMEQSDPRKWTGANKQDIAMHHMIRGCVLKNDSIVSTNVNEFFQPVCITDFEGIREDLSYQQHNTQLYIGGYGTVFVNNISQIAPLFVGTKYALKEDQAKLFSEFVRSTYLNVFRSRYMDFGVCGRSLSRKKTLDLGDYANLFKKMKQLDPANAKEYDDAAARFATKNPTIGRTNRNKFYYTSDYMLHNRKRYDFSVRAVSKRTCRSESGNGENQWGTYVSEGATNIRVAGDEYVDIFPVWEWDKIPGTTVPAGEVENDNPWGASASLYQSSTFDHKSSQPCFSRHCCNRSRFSLKLSR
;
A
#
# COMPACT_ATOMS: atom_id res chain seq x y z
N MET A 1 -31.27 59.86 -53.28
CA MET A 1 -29.85 60.14 -53.49
C MET A 1 -29.07 59.71 -52.29
N LYS A 2 -27.92 59.15 -52.52
CA LYS A 2 -26.92 58.54 -51.58
C LYS A 2 -27.25 57.19 -51.00
N LYS A 3 -26.72 56.18 -51.67
CA LYS A 3 -26.53 54.81 -51.23
C LYS A 3 -25.45 54.76 -50.14
N PHE A 4 -25.75 54.15 -48.99
CA PHE A 4 -24.73 53.77 -48.00
C PHE A 4 -24.47 52.23 -48.14
N LEU A 5 -23.26 51.92 -48.57
CA LEU A 5 -22.74 50.59 -48.70
C LEU A 5 -22.15 50.21 -47.34
N LEU A 6 -22.78 49.26 -46.62
CA LEU A 6 -22.22 48.69 -45.37
C LEU A 6 -21.37 47.49 -45.75
N THR A 7 -20.05 47.64 -45.63
CA THR A 7 -19.10 46.56 -45.76
C THR A 7 -18.99 45.83 -44.39
N LEU A 8 -19.56 44.63 -44.29
CA LEU A 8 -19.39 43.75 -43.14
C LEU A 8 -18.01 43.08 -43.25
N LEU A 9 -17.05 43.50 -42.45
CA LEU A 9 -15.82 42.74 -42.22
C LEU A 9 -16.18 41.54 -41.32
N GLY A 10 -16.27 40.37 -41.93
CA GLY A 10 -16.29 39.12 -41.19
C GLY A 10 -14.90 38.81 -40.65
N LEU A 11 -14.65 39.06 -39.37
CA LEU A 11 -13.54 38.43 -38.66
C LEU A 11 -13.83 36.93 -38.50
N GLY A 12 -13.31 36.15 -39.43
CA GLY A 12 -13.23 34.70 -39.23
C GLY A 12 -12.24 34.42 -38.09
N PHE A 13 -12.76 34.01 -36.92
CA PHE A 13 -11.97 33.31 -35.93
C PHE A 13 -11.57 31.97 -36.53
N LEU A 14 -10.38 31.89 -37.09
CA LEU A 14 -9.70 30.63 -37.32
C LEU A 14 -9.35 30.04 -35.93
N THR A 15 -10.25 29.22 -35.39
CA THR A 15 -9.87 28.32 -34.31
C THR A 15 -8.86 27.34 -34.91
N THR A 16 -7.59 27.60 -34.70
CA THR A 16 -6.56 26.59 -34.92
C THR A 16 -6.88 25.42 -34.01
N LEU A 17 -7.34 24.31 -34.58
CA LEU A 17 -7.38 23.04 -33.88
C LEU A 17 -5.94 22.75 -33.46
N GLN A 18 -5.64 22.90 -32.18
CA GLN A 18 -4.35 22.53 -31.61
C GLN A 18 -4.23 21.01 -31.73
N ALA A 19 -3.34 20.55 -32.60
CA ALA A 19 -3.12 19.13 -32.81
C ALA A 19 -2.09 18.59 -31.79
N GLN A 20 -2.51 17.59 -31.02
CA GLN A 20 -1.57 16.77 -30.27
C GLN A 20 -0.94 15.75 -31.24
N GLU A 21 0.34 15.83 -31.42
CA GLU A 21 1.07 14.94 -32.31
C GLU A 21 2.39 14.50 -31.67
N ILE A 22 2.73 13.23 -31.85
CA ILE A 22 3.93 12.63 -31.32
C ILE A 22 4.70 11.98 -32.45
N THR A 23 6.01 12.20 -32.52
CA THR A 23 6.89 11.51 -33.45
C THR A 23 7.88 10.68 -32.66
N PHE A 24 7.79 9.36 -32.80
CA PHE A 24 8.79 8.43 -32.28
C PHE A 24 10.02 8.42 -33.20
N LYS A 25 11.21 8.33 -32.61
CA LYS A 25 12.47 8.17 -33.35
C LYS A 25 12.50 6.86 -34.12
N GLU A 26 11.95 5.82 -33.52
CA GLU A 26 11.68 4.51 -34.10
C GLU A 26 10.46 3.88 -33.42
N THR A 27 9.74 3.05 -34.14
CA THR A 27 8.53 2.38 -33.66
C THR A 27 8.69 0.87 -33.53
N GLU A 28 9.83 0.34 -33.97
CA GLU A 28 10.18 -1.06 -33.89
C GLU A 28 11.58 -1.22 -33.32
N HIS A 29 11.76 -2.21 -32.45
CA HIS A 29 13.08 -2.56 -31.93
C HIS A 29 13.25 -4.07 -31.88
N ASP A 30 14.37 -4.56 -32.46
CA ASP A 30 14.75 -5.96 -32.41
C ASP A 30 15.87 -6.18 -31.39
N PHE A 31 15.54 -6.91 -30.33
CA PHE A 31 16.54 -7.32 -29.33
C PHE A 31 17.55 -8.36 -29.84
N GLY A 32 17.31 -8.91 -31.03
CA GLY A 32 18.12 -10.01 -31.55
C GLY A 32 17.99 -11.27 -30.68
N LEU A 33 19.12 -11.87 -30.32
CA LEU A 33 19.15 -13.06 -29.47
C LEU A 33 19.16 -12.67 -28.00
N ILE A 34 18.03 -12.92 -27.33
CA ILE A 34 17.86 -12.71 -25.90
C ILE A 34 18.28 -13.97 -25.16
N ASP A 35 19.35 -13.94 -24.39
CA ASP A 35 19.75 -15.05 -23.54
C ASP A 35 19.01 -14.97 -22.20
N GLU A 36 18.21 -16.01 -21.90
CA GLU A 36 17.41 -16.09 -20.66
C GLU A 36 18.24 -15.89 -19.39
N LEU A 37 19.53 -16.25 -19.40
CA LEU A 37 20.46 -16.04 -18.29
C LEU A 37 20.77 -14.56 -18.00
N HIS A 38 20.60 -13.70 -18.99
CA HIS A 38 20.83 -12.26 -18.82
C HIS A 38 19.58 -11.54 -18.33
N GLY A 39 18.42 -12.24 -18.25
CA GLY A 39 17.17 -11.73 -17.72
C GLY A 39 16.40 -10.84 -18.67
N ASP A 40 15.50 -10.03 -18.09
CA ASP A 40 14.60 -9.15 -18.83
C ASP A 40 15.37 -8.15 -19.68
N VAL A 41 14.85 -7.89 -20.88
CA VAL A 41 15.38 -6.87 -21.78
C VAL A 41 14.38 -5.72 -21.87
N HIS A 42 14.88 -4.51 -21.99
CA HIS A 42 14.01 -3.34 -22.19
C HIS A 42 14.56 -2.43 -23.27
N TYR A 43 13.66 -1.67 -23.88
CA TYR A 43 14.00 -0.65 -24.85
C TYR A 43 13.24 0.64 -24.57
N ASP A 44 13.94 1.76 -24.74
CA ASP A 44 13.43 3.11 -24.54
C ASP A 44 13.06 3.73 -25.88
N PHE A 45 11.77 3.69 -26.22
CA PHE A 45 11.24 4.36 -27.40
C PHE A 45 11.21 5.87 -27.16
N GLU A 46 12.21 6.57 -27.70
CA GLU A 46 12.29 8.02 -27.61
C GLU A 46 11.28 8.68 -28.55
N PHE A 47 10.61 9.71 -28.06
CA PHE A 47 9.68 10.50 -28.87
C PHE A 47 9.87 12.01 -28.65
N THR A 48 9.31 12.79 -29.56
CA THR A 48 9.19 14.24 -29.46
C THR A 48 7.73 14.63 -29.64
N ASN A 49 7.22 15.52 -28.81
CA ASN A 49 5.95 16.19 -29.08
C ASN A 49 6.13 17.14 -30.26
N THR A 50 5.65 16.74 -31.44
CA THR A 50 5.72 17.52 -32.68
C THR A 50 4.48 18.37 -32.90
N GLY A 51 3.45 18.22 -32.05
CA GLY A 51 2.26 19.05 -32.04
C GLY A 51 2.52 20.45 -31.48
N ASP A 52 1.53 21.30 -31.58
CA ASP A 52 1.53 22.69 -31.13
C ASP A 52 0.93 22.87 -29.72
N ALA A 53 0.45 21.77 -29.11
CA ALA A 53 -0.15 21.73 -27.77
C ALA A 53 0.63 20.82 -26.81
N PRO A 54 0.55 21.05 -25.49
CA PRO A 54 1.06 20.08 -24.50
C PRO A 54 0.39 18.71 -24.67
N LEU A 55 1.21 17.64 -24.62
CA LEU A 55 0.78 16.27 -24.82
C LEU A 55 0.96 15.47 -23.53
N ILE A 56 -0.03 14.65 -23.16
CA ILE A 56 0.04 13.69 -22.05
C ILE A 56 -0.23 12.32 -22.62
N ILE A 57 0.68 11.35 -22.35
CA ILE A 57 0.40 9.93 -22.63
C ILE A 57 -0.58 9.44 -21.59
N LYS A 58 -1.81 9.17 -21.99
CA LYS A 58 -2.91 8.75 -21.11
C LYS A 58 -2.83 7.29 -20.70
N LYS A 59 -2.39 6.44 -21.65
CA LYS A 59 -2.45 5.00 -21.49
C LYS A 59 -1.46 4.32 -22.44
N VAL A 60 -0.85 3.23 -21.98
CA VAL A 60 -0.05 2.32 -22.81
C VAL A 60 -0.53 0.90 -22.53
N ILE A 61 -0.87 0.16 -23.57
CA ILE A 61 -1.35 -1.23 -23.47
C ILE A 61 -0.35 -2.14 -24.16
N THR A 62 0.23 -3.06 -23.42
CA THR A 62 1.12 -4.09 -23.96
C THR A 62 0.31 -5.26 -24.52
N GLY A 63 0.71 -5.76 -25.69
CA GLY A 63 0.03 -6.87 -26.39
C GLY A 63 0.19 -8.25 -25.73
N CYS A 64 0.98 -8.37 -24.68
CA CYS A 64 1.21 -9.62 -23.95
C CYS A 64 1.40 -9.33 -22.45
N GLY A 65 0.92 -10.22 -21.58
CA GLY A 65 1.28 -10.21 -20.15
C GLY A 65 2.76 -10.52 -19.88
N CYS A 66 3.55 -10.75 -20.94
CA CYS A 66 5.00 -10.91 -20.93
C CYS A 66 5.76 -9.61 -21.07
N THR A 67 5.05 -8.50 -21.20
CA THR A 67 5.64 -7.17 -21.31
C THR A 67 5.02 -6.22 -20.31
N SER A 68 5.81 -5.26 -19.87
CA SER A 68 5.35 -4.10 -19.10
C SER A 68 5.81 -2.83 -19.78
N ALA A 69 5.05 -1.75 -19.61
CA ALA A 69 5.40 -0.44 -20.14
C ALA A 69 5.53 0.58 -19.01
N LYS A 70 6.50 1.50 -19.16
CA LYS A 70 6.69 2.62 -18.22
C LYS A 70 6.82 3.91 -19.02
N TRP A 71 6.11 4.94 -18.57
CA TRP A 71 6.13 6.29 -19.17
C TRP A 71 5.85 7.34 -18.11
N SER A 72 6.04 8.62 -18.45
CA SER A 72 5.65 9.73 -17.56
C SER A 72 4.27 10.25 -17.94
N GLU A 73 3.40 10.44 -16.95
CA GLU A 73 2.07 11.02 -17.09
C GLU A 73 2.09 12.57 -17.03
N LYS A 74 3.30 13.17 -16.98
CA LYS A 74 3.43 14.63 -17.00
C LYS A 74 3.26 15.18 -18.41
N PRO A 75 2.70 16.41 -18.55
CA PRO A 75 2.56 17.05 -19.85
C PRO A 75 3.93 17.32 -20.51
N TYR A 76 4.07 16.94 -21.77
CA TYR A 76 5.20 17.29 -22.61
C TYR A 76 4.85 18.52 -23.44
N LYS A 77 5.57 19.63 -23.27
CA LYS A 77 5.39 20.86 -24.06
C LYS A 77 5.75 20.59 -25.53
N PRO A 78 5.27 21.42 -26.50
CA PRO A 78 5.73 21.37 -27.86
C PRO A 78 7.26 21.35 -27.96
N GLY A 79 7.82 20.43 -28.75
CA GLY A 79 9.26 20.20 -28.89
C GLY A 79 9.91 19.42 -27.74
N ALA A 80 9.22 19.12 -26.65
CA ALA A 80 9.77 18.34 -25.55
C ALA A 80 9.93 16.86 -25.95
N LYS A 81 11.01 16.25 -25.44
CA LYS A 81 11.30 14.84 -25.64
C LYS A 81 10.82 14.01 -24.45
N GLY A 82 10.43 12.76 -24.72
CA GLY A 82 10.03 11.79 -23.73
C GLY A 82 10.43 10.37 -24.13
N VAL A 83 10.10 9.42 -23.27
CA VAL A 83 10.45 8.02 -23.45
C VAL A 83 9.24 7.16 -23.03
N VAL A 84 8.95 6.14 -23.83
CA VAL A 84 8.12 4.98 -23.45
C VAL A 84 9.06 3.78 -23.36
N ARG A 85 9.30 3.30 -22.13
CA ARG A 85 10.10 2.09 -21.90
C ARG A 85 9.22 0.87 -22.00
N ILE A 86 9.57 -0.08 -22.84
CA ILE A 86 8.93 -1.40 -22.93
C ILE A 86 9.92 -2.44 -22.42
N THR A 87 9.49 -3.24 -21.43
CA THR A 87 10.29 -4.34 -20.88
C THR A 87 9.66 -5.66 -21.27
N TYR A 88 10.45 -6.56 -21.85
CA TYR A 88 10.08 -7.95 -22.06
C TYR A 88 10.62 -8.82 -20.92
N HIS A 89 9.71 -9.53 -20.24
CA HIS A 89 10.01 -10.43 -19.14
C HIS A 89 10.27 -11.84 -19.69
N VAL A 90 11.52 -12.27 -19.61
CA VAL A 90 11.98 -13.55 -20.23
C VAL A 90 11.53 -14.79 -19.45
N ASP A 91 11.03 -14.60 -18.24
CA ASP A 91 10.77 -15.62 -17.26
C ASP A 91 9.78 -16.71 -17.70
N ASN A 92 10.21 -17.98 -17.68
CA ASN A 92 9.38 -19.20 -17.85
C ASN A 92 8.55 -19.27 -19.15
N ARG A 93 8.95 -18.59 -20.20
CA ARG A 93 8.16 -18.52 -21.44
C ARG A 93 8.78 -19.40 -22.50
N LYS A 94 8.00 -20.39 -22.94
CA LYS A 94 8.36 -21.28 -24.05
C LYS A 94 8.28 -20.59 -25.43
N MET A 95 8.54 -19.28 -25.50
CA MET A 95 8.53 -18.55 -26.77
C MET A 95 9.95 -18.50 -27.33
N GLU A 96 10.17 -19.21 -28.41
CA GLU A 96 11.43 -19.19 -29.14
C GLU A 96 11.62 -17.90 -29.94
N SER A 97 10.56 -17.21 -30.29
CA SER A 97 10.57 -15.90 -30.96
C SER A 97 9.43 -15.02 -30.45
N LEU A 98 9.64 -13.72 -30.44
CA LEU A 98 8.63 -12.74 -30.05
C LEU A 98 8.45 -11.66 -31.11
N SER A 99 7.23 -11.20 -31.25
CA SER A 99 6.84 -9.98 -31.97
C SER A 99 5.61 -9.42 -31.23
N ILE A 100 5.83 -8.40 -30.40
CA ILE A 100 4.83 -7.93 -29.44
C ILE A 100 4.54 -6.45 -29.68
N PRO A 101 3.32 -6.12 -30.13
CA PRO A 101 2.90 -4.73 -30.25
C PRO A 101 2.56 -4.13 -28.88
N THR A 102 2.76 -2.84 -28.75
CA THR A 102 2.35 -2.02 -27.62
C THR A 102 1.66 -0.76 -28.12
N GLU A 103 0.43 -0.56 -27.69
CA GLU A 103 -0.40 0.56 -28.13
C GLU A 103 -0.25 1.76 -27.20
N VAL A 104 -0.03 2.95 -27.76
CA VAL A 104 0.12 4.22 -27.03
C VAL A 104 -1.04 5.14 -27.34
N PHE A 105 -1.67 5.68 -26.30
CA PHE A 105 -2.85 6.54 -26.38
C PHE A 105 -2.55 7.92 -25.77
N PHE A 106 -2.78 8.99 -26.51
CA PHE A 106 -2.64 10.36 -26.03
C PHE A 106 -3.75 11.30 -26.52
N SER A 107 -4.30 11.12 -27.74
CA SER A 107 -5.37 11.98 -28.24
C SER A 107 -6.74 11.53 -27.78
N ASN A 108 -7.01 10.23 -27.78
CA ASN A 108 -8.28 9.62 -27.36
C ASN A 108 -8.05 8.24 -26.69
N ASP A 109 -9.11 7.67 -26.13
CA ASP A 109 -9.03 6.39 -25.40
C ASP A 109 -9.57 5.18 -26.21
N LYS A 110 -10.03 5.40 -27.45
CA LYS A 110 -10.74 4.39 -28.26
C LYS A 110 -9.84 3.74 -29.32
N GLN A 111 -8.92 4.51 -29.86
CA GLN A 111 -7.98 4.04 -30.87
C GLN A 111 -6.56 4.42 -30.46
N PRO A 112 -5.57 3.53 -30.65
CA PRO A 112 -4.18 3.88 -30.38
C PRO A 112 -3.70 4.96 -31.35
N ASP A 113 -2.96 5.92 -30.85
CA ASP A 113 -2.35 6.98 -31.64
C ASP A 113 -1.00 6.54 -32.22
N ALA A 114 -0.36 5.55 -31.57
CA ALA A 114 0.87 4.91 -32.07
C ALA A 114 0.95 3.45 -31.61
N THR A 115 1.65 2.64 -32.38
CA THR A 115 2.00 1.26 -32.02
C THR A 115 3.51 1.10 -32.04
N LEU A 116 4.05 0.62 -30.93
CA LEU A 116 5.46 0.30 -30.75
C LEU A 116 5.62 -1.22 -30.77
N THR A 117 6.58 -1.76 -31.48
CA THR A 117 6.76 -3.21 -31.59
C THR A 117 8.16 -3.62 -31.13
N ILE A 118 8.22 -4.62 -30.26
CA ILE A 118 9.49 -5.28 -29.92
C ILE A 118 9.53 -6.67 -30.54
N THR A 119 10.70 -7.04 -31.07
CA THR A 119 10.96 -8.36 -31.64
C THR A 119 12.23 -8.97 -31.04
N GLY A 120 12.43 -10.28 -31.24
CA GLY A 120 13.64 -10.97 -30.80
C GLY A 120 13.48 -12.49 -30.82
N GLN A 121 14.59 -13.20 -30.56
CA GLN A 121 14.64 -14.65 -30.37
C GLN A 121 15.12 -14.94 -28.94
N VAL A 122 14.45 -15.86 -28.25
CA VAL A 122 14.81 -16.23 -26.87
C VAL A 122 15.61 -17.52 -26.91
N LYS A 123 16.85 -17.45 -26.44
CA LYS A 123 17.67 -18.62 -26.18
C LYS A 123 17.42 -19.09 -24.75
N LEU A 124 16.68 -20.18 -24.61
CA LEU A 124 16.43 -20.80 -23.32
C LEU A 124 17.74 -21.34 -22.73
N ALA A 125 18.03 -20.93 -21.50
CA ALA A 125 19.23 -21.35 -20.81
C ALA A 125 19.03 -22.69 -20.10
N LYS A 126 20.06 -23.52 -20.10
CA LYS A 126 20.17 -24.61 -19.12
C LYS A 126 20.60 -23.97 -17.80
N HIS A 127 19.63 -23.74 -16.87
CA HIS A 127 19.93 -23.14 -15.58
C HIS A 127 20.97 -23.96 -14.82
N PRO A 128 22.09 -23.35 -14.39
CA PRO A 128 23.17 -24.07 -13.72
C PRO A 128 22.76 -24.74 -12.40
N TYR A 129 21.59 -24.33 -11.84
CA TYR A 129 21.08 -24.88 -10.59
C TYR A 129 20.06 -26.00 -10.76
N VAL A 130 19.60 -26.32 -11.97
CA VAL A 130 18.56 -27.37 -12.22
C VAL A 130 19.00 -28.75 -11.75
N ASN A 131 20.30 -29.03 -11.67
CA ASN A 131 20.84 -30.35 -11.32
C ASN A 131 21.24 -30.48 -9.84
N PHE A 132 21.11 -29.46 -9.00
CA PHE A 132 21.66 -29.46 -7.64
C PHE A 132 20.64 -29.72 -6.54
N TYR A 133 19.35 -29.60 -6.82
CA TYR A 133 18.33 -29.80 -5.79
C TYR A 133 16.99 -30.25 -6.37
N ASP A 134 16.47 -31.35 -5.83
CA ASP A 134 15.13 -31.87 -6.08
C ASP A 134 14.33 -31.76 -4.76
N PRO A 135 13.36 -30.82 -4.66
CA PRO A 135 12.56 -30.66 -3.43
C PRO A 135 11.84 -31.94 -3.00
N ALA A 136 11.50 -32.82 -3.95
CA ALA A 136 10.83 -34.09 -3.65
C ALA A 136 11.75 -35.11 -2.95
N LYS A 137 13.06 -34.88 -2.94
CA LYS A 137 14.06 -35.76 -2.31
C LYS A 137 14.67 -35.18 -1.04
N GLY A 138 14.24 -33.98 -0.61
CA GLY A 138 14.68 -33.37 0.64
C GLY A 138 14.14 -34.14 1.87
N GLU A 139 15.01 -34.45 2.80
CA GLU A 139 14.61 -35.01 4.08
C GLU A 139 14.13 -33.90 5.02
N LYS A 140 13.04 -34.14 5.76
CA LYS A 140 12.59 -33.20 6.79
C LYS A 140 13.62 -33.11 7.91
N SER A 141 13.89 -31.87 8.33
CA SER A 141 14.80 -31.61 9.45
C SER A 141 14.32 -32.27 10.74
N THR A 142 15.25 -32.86 11.50
CA THR A 142 15.02 -33.33 12.88
C THR A 142 15.18 -32.21 13.91
N TYR A 143 15.31 -30.96 13.46
CA TYR A 143 15.50 -29.81 14.33
C TYR A 143 14.33 -29.66 15.32
N LYS A 144 14.67 -29.51 16.60
CA LYS A 144 13.73 -29.12 17.65
C LYS A 144 14.01 -27.66 18.02
N GLN A 145 12.98 -26.82 18.01
CA GLN A 145 13.11 -25.45 18.46
C GLN A 145 13.57 -25.42 19.91
N LYS A 146 14.63 -24.66 20.20
CA LYS A 146 15.13 -24.48 21.57
C LYS A 146 14.23 -23.51 22.33
N GLU A 147 14.09 -23.73 23.64
CA GLU A 147 13.49 -22.71 24.50
C GLU A 147 14.26 -21.39 24.39
N PRO A 148 13.57 -20.24 24.33
CA PRO A 148 14.22 -18.95 24.24
C PRO A 148 15.03 -18.66 25.49
N ALA A 149 16.27 -18.19 25.33
CA ALA A 149 17.19 -17.93 26.43
C ALA A 149 16.87 -16.61 27.18
N ASP A 150 16.23 -15.69 26.50
CA ASP A 150 15.88 -14.34 27.00
C ASP A 150 14.71 -13.75 26.22
N ASP A 151 14.24 -12.57 26.64
CA ASP A 151 13.15 -11.85 25.97
C ASP A 151 13.47 -11.51 24.50
N TYR A 152 14.73 -11.25 24.17
CA TYR A 152 15.13 -10.93 22.80
C TYR A 152 14.97 -12.14 21.88
N GLU A 153 15.45 -13.30 22.31
CA GLU A 153 15.31 -14.54 21.55
C GLU A 153 13.83 -14.95 21.44
N LEU A 154 13.03 -14.75 22.50
CA LEU A 154 11.59 -15.02 22.46
C LEU A 154 10.91 -14.16 21.37
N VAL A 155 11.22 -12.87 21.28
CA VAL A 155 10.70 -11.98 20.25
C VAL A 155 11.15 -12.45 18.86
N LEU A 156 12.44 -12.73 18.67
CA LEU A 156 12.98 -13.17 17.38
C LEU A 156 12.39 -14.51 16.93
N GLN A 157 12.17 -15.46 17.84
CA GLN A 157 11.48 -16.72 17.54
C GLN A 157 10.06 -16.48 17.02
N ARG A 158 9.30 -15.58 17.66
CA ARG A 158 7.94 -15.23 17.25
C ARG A 158 7.92 -14.51 15.90
N VAL A 159 8.90 -13.64 15.60
CA VAL A 159 9.07 -13.04 14.28
C VAL A 159 9.28 -14.12 13.23
N ARG A 160 10.21 -15.04 13.46
CA ARG A 160 10.48 -16.17 12.56
C ARG A 160 9.23 -17.03 12.35
N GLN A 161 8.51 -17.36 13.44
CA GLN A 161 7.28 -18.15 13.36
C GLN A 161 6.22 -17.47 12.48
N GLN A 162 6.04 -16.15 12.59
CA GLN A 162 5.13 -15.42 11.70
C GLN A 162 5.55 -15.53 10.22
N LEU A 163 6.85 -15.48 9.93
CA LEU A 163 7.39 -15.62 8.57
C LEU A 163 7.21 -17.05 8.03
N TYR A 164 7.41 -18.06 8.87
CA TYR A 164 7.23 -19.46 8.51
C TYR A 164 5.76 -19.79 8.21
N GLU A 165 4.84 -19.27 8.99
CA GLU A 165 3.40 -19.48 8.83
C GLU A 165 2.76 -18.66 7.69
N ALA A 166 3.49 -17.68 7.13
CA ALA A 166 2.95 -16.78 6.12
C ALA A 166 2.64 -17.46 4.77
N THR A 167 3.31 -18.58 4.49
CA THR A 167 3.18 -19.30 3.22
C THR A 167 3.27 -20.80 3.49
N PRO A 168 2.40 -21.64 2.87
CA PRO A 168 2.54 -23.10 2.96
C PRO A 168 3.95 -23.56 2.55
N VAL A 169 4.52 -24.48 3.29
CA VAL A 169 5.93 -24.88 3.16
C VAL A 169 6.29 -25.36 1.75
N GLU A 170 5.41 -26.11 1.10
CA GLU A 170 5.62 -26.60 -0.27
C GLU A 170 5.69 -25.45 -1.28
N THR A 171 4.86 -24.40 -1.07
CA THR A 171 4.88 -23.19 -1.89
C THR A 171 6.14 -22.38 -1.62
N LEU A 172 6.55 -22.28 -0.35
CA LEU A 172 7.78 -21.60 0.06
C LEU A 172 9.01 -22.24 -0.59
N ASP A 173 9.13 -23.57 -0.54
CA ASP A 173 10.25 -24.32 -1.12
C ASP A 173 10.31 -24.18 -2.65
N LYS A 174 9.16 -24.28 -3.30
CA LYS A 174 9.04 -24.03 -4.75
C LYS A 174 9.49 -22.63 -5.13
N ASN A 175 9.03 -21.63 -4.38
CA ASN A 175 9.39 -20.23 -4.62
C ASN A 175 10.88 -20.00 -4.41
N ALA A 176 11.47 -20.47 -3.30
CA ALA A 176 12.89 -20.32 -3.01
C ALA A 176 13.76 -20.98 -4.10
N THR A 177 13.37 -22.18 -4.55
CA THR A 177 14.04 -22.89 -5.63
C THR A 177 13.99 -22.11 -6.95
N SER A 178 12.82 -21.55 -7.27
CA SER A 178 12.65 -20.74 -8.51
C SER A 178 13.49 -19.46 -8.44
N LEU A 179 13.48 -18.76 -7.32
CA LEU A 179 14.27 -17.53 -7.12
C LEU A 179 15.78 -17.80 -7.24
N MET A 180 16.25 -18.92 -6.68
CA MET A 180 17.66 -19.32 -6.82
C MET A 180 18.04 -19.60 -8.27
N LYS A 181 17.15 -20.24 -9.06
CA LYS A 181 17.39 -20.52 -10.49
C LYS A 181 17.48 -19.27 -11.35
N LEU A 182 16.75 -18.22 -11.00
CA LEU A 182 16.68 -16.96 -11.73
C LEU A 182 17.79 -15.97 -11.37
N MET A 183 18.61 -16.30 -10.37
CA MET A 183 19.66 -15.42 -9.88
C MET A 183 20.93 -15.56 -10.72
N THR A 184 21.60 -14.44 -11.00
CA THR A 184 22.90 -14.44 -11.69
C THR A 184 24.03 -14.90 -10.76
N PRO A 185 25.20 -15.27 -11.30
CA PRO A 185 26.37 -15.63 -10.50
C PRO A 185 26.83 -14.55 -9.52
N GLU A 186 26.55 -13.27 -9.79
CA GLU A 186 26.88 -12.11 -8.95
C GLU A 186 25.91 -11.92 -7.80
N GLY A 187 24.77 -12.63 -7.78
CA GLY A 187 23.81 -12.54 -6.70
C GLY A 187 22.64 -11.55 -6.94
N LYS A 188 22.43 -11.13 -8.18
CA LYS A 188 21.31 -10.24 -8.56
C LYS A 188 20.27 -10.96 -9.41
N TRP A 189 19.10 -10.37 -9.56
CA TRP A 189 18.04 -10.82 -10.48
C TRP A 189 17.96 -9.88 -11.68
N PRO A 190 18.18 -10.37 -12.90
CA PRO A 190 18.30 -9.54 -14.11
C PRO A 190 17.08 -8.67 -14.41
N HIS A 191 15.90 -9.12 -13.99
CA HIS A 191 14.63 -8.42 -14.21
C HIS A 191 14.30 -7.38 -13.13
N ILE A 192 15.19 -7.12 -12.16
CA ILE A 192 15.08 -6.00 -11.22
C ILE A 192 15.89 -4.83 -11.75
N ASP A 193 15.23 -3.71 -11.98
CA ASP A 193 15.92 -2.46 -12.31
C ASP A 193 16.50 -1.86 -11.03
N TYR A 194 17.78 -2.09 -10.77
CA TYR A 194 18.49 -1.57 -9.61
C TYR A 194 18.78 -0.07 -9.68
N GLU A 195 18.64 0.54 -10.84
CA GLU A 195 18.74 1.99 -11.06
C GLU A 195 17.37 2.68 -11.06
N CYS A 196 16.33 1.95 -10.67
CA CYS A 196 14.95 2.43 -10.66
C CYS A 196 14.80 3.73 -9.87
N PHE A 197 14.31 4.77 -10.54
CA PHE A 197 14.08 6.10 -9.97
C PHE A 197 12.61 6.40 -9.64
N PHE A 198 11.69 5.46 -9.83
CA PHE A 198 10.27 5.67 -9.58
C PHE A 198 9.98 5.81 -8.07
N ARG A 199 9.16 6.81 -7.74
CA ARG A 199 8.79 7.09 -6.35
C ARG A 199 7.78 6.12 -5.76
N THR A 200 6.95 5.47 -6.59
CA THR A 200 5.82 4.65 -6.14
C THR A 200 5.99 3.16 -6.39
N ASN A 201 6.97 2.77 -7.16
CA ASN A 201 7.29 1.36 -7.44
C ASN A 201 8.80 1.21 -7.54
N TRP A 202 9.48 1.18 -6.40
CA TRP A 202 10.93 1.06 -6.33
C TRP A 202 11.33 -0.41 -6.39
N GLU A 203 11.73 -0.86 -7.59
CA GLU A 203 12.02 -2.27 -7.87
C GLU A 203 13.15 -2.89 -7.03
N PRO A 204 14.24 -2.17 -6.66
CA PRO A 204 15.29 -2.78 -5.85
C PRO A 204 14.81 -3.42 -4.55
N GLN A 205 13.70 -2.94 -3.95
CA GLN A 205 13.12 -3.58 -2.78
C GLN A 205 12.75 -5.05 -3.00
N ASP A 206 12.41 -5.45 -4.23
CA ASP A 206 12.06 -6.84 -4.52
C ASP A 206 13.24 -7.80 -4.35
N HIS A 207 14.47 -7.31 -4.50
CA HIS A 207 15.67 -8.06 -4.14
C HIS A 207 15.64 -8.52 -2.67
N LEU A 208 15.38 -7.62 -1.74
CA LEU A 208 15.26 -7.97 -0.31
C LEU A 208 14.10 -8.94 -0.04
N ASN A 209 12.96 -8.74 -0.70
CA ASN A 209 11.82 -9.65 -0.61
C ASN A 209 12.18 -11.08 -1.04
N ARG A 210 12.97 -11.22 -2.11
CA ARG A 210 13.45 -12.52 -2.61
C ARG A 210 14.41 -13.17 -1.65
N VAL A 211 15.39 -12.40 -1.17
CA VAL A 211 16.33 -12.87 -0.14
C VAL A 211 15.57 -13.35 1.10
N ARG A 212 14.62 -12.57 1.61
CA ARG A 212 13.78 -12.95 2.75
C ARG A 212 13.07 -14.28 2.51
N ARG A 213 12.43 -14.50 1.34
CA ARG A 213 11.74 -15.76 1.00
C ARG A 213 12.71 -16.93 0.95
N MET A 214 13.88 -16.76 0.33
CA MET A 214 14.92 -17.79 0.27
C MET A 214 15.45 -18.12 1.67
N LEU A 215 15.70 -17.11 2.50
CA LEU A 215 16.17 -17.27 3.87
C LEU A 215 15.12 -17.91 4.78
N THR A 216 13.83 -17.57 4.58
CA THR A 216 12.73 -18.23 5.29
C THR A 216 12.73 -19.74 5.02
N ALA A 217 12.84 -20.18 3.76
CA ALA A 217 12.94 -21.60 3.42
C ALA A 217 14.22 -22.24 3.98
N TYR A 218 15.34 -21.53 3.98
CA TYR A 218 16.62 -22.01 4.49
C TYR A 218 16.63 -22.23 6.00
N THR A 219 15.89 -21.40 6.75
CA THR A 219 15.87 -21.44 8.23
C THR A 219 14.64 -22.13 8.80
N TYR A 220 13.62 -22.43 7.98
CA TYR A 220 12.41 -23.10 8.44
C TYR A 220 12.65 -24.62 8.62
N PRO A 221 12.56 -25.17 9.86
CA PRO A 221 12.86 -26.58 10.11
C PRO A 221 11.99 -27.59 9.33
N GLU A 222 10.77 -27.20 8.93
CA GLU A 222 9.88 -28.05 8.14
C GLU A 222 10.13 -27.99 6.63
N SER A 223 10.92 -27.02 6.17
CA SER A 223 11.31 -26.87 4.77
C SER A 223 12.28 -27.96 4.36
N THR A 224 12.10 -28.51 3.16
CA THR A 224 13.07 -29.42 2.55
C THR A 224 14.39 -28.74 2.19
N LEU A 225 14.40 -27.39 2.23
CA LEU A 225 15.58 -26.55 1.99
C LEU A 225 16.30 -26.12 3.27
N TYR A 226 15.86 -26.60 4.44
CA TYR A 226 16.51 -26.28 5.71
C TYR A 226 17.99 -26.66 5.69
N GLY A 227 18.87 -25.67 5.95
CA GLY A 227 20.32 -25.87 6.00
C GLY A 227 20.96 -26.20 4.64
N ASN A 228 20.26 -26.08 3.52
CA ASN A 228 20.78 -26.41 2.20
C ASN A 228 21.94 -25.50 1.81
N GLN A 229 23.12 -26.08 1.58
CA GLN A 229 24.37 -25.35 1.32
C GLN A 229 24.38 -24.59 -0.01
N VAL A 230 23.63 -25.06 -1.00
CA VAL A 230 23.53 -24.37 -2.31
C VAL A 230 22.67 -23.12 -2.16
N LEU A 231 21.54 -23.26 -1.48
CA LEU A 231 20.66 -22.12 -1.17
C LEU A 231 21.37 -21.09 -0.27
N PHE A 232 22.14 -21.53 0.72
CA PHE A 232 22.93 -20.64 1.57
C PHE A 232 23.93 -19.79 0.76
N ARG A 233 24.68 -20.41 -0.16
CA ARG A 233 25.61 -19.68 -1.02
C ARG A 233 24.90 -18.67 -1.93
N ALA A 234 23.71 -19.00 -2.39
CA ALA A 234 22.90 -18.07 -3.18
C ALA A 234 22.45 -16.87 -2.34
N ILE A 235 21.98 -17.12 -1.11
CA ILE A 235 21.60 -16.05 -0.15
C ILE A 235 22.81 -15.16 0.19
N ASP A 236 23.96 -15.75 0.50
CA ASP A 236 25.18 -15.01 0.82
C ASP A 236 25.59 -14.07 -0.33
N LYS A 237 25.58 -14.55 -1.57
CA LYS A 237 25.86 -13.73 -2.75
C LYS A 237 24.86 -12.59 -2.92
N ALA A 238 23.58 -12.87 -2.77
CA ALA A 238 22.54 -11.84 -2.91
C ALA A 238 22.69 -10.74 -1.85
N LEU A 239 22.97 -11.11 -0.61
CA LEU A 239 23.20 -10.14 0.47
C LEU A 239 24.48 -9.34 0.29
N ARG A 240 25.56 -9.94 -0.22
CA ARG A 240 26.79 -9.21 -0.59
C ARG A 240 26.52 -8.19 -1.69
N PHE A 241 25.86 -8.60 -2.75
CA PHE A 241 25.47 -7.71 -3.83
C PHE A 241 24.66 -6.50 -3.31
N TRP A 242 23.67 -6.73 -2.44
CA TRP A 242 22.90 -5.65 -1.83
C TRP A 242 23.76 -4.69 -1.01
N ASN A 243 24.65 -5.22 -0.16
CA ASN A 243 25.53 -4.42 0.68
C ASN A 243 26.59 -3.62 -0.11
N GLU A 244 27.02 -4.12 -1.24
CA GLU A 244 27.93 -3.41 -2.16
C GLU A 244 27.20 -2.29 -2.88
N LEU A 245 26.00 -2.57 -3.42
CA LEU A 245 25.22 -1.62 -4.19
C LEU A 245 24.61 -0.52 -3.33
N LYS A 246 24.08 -0.85 -2.14
CA LYS A 246 23.38 0.07 -1.22
C LYS A 246 22.37 0.96 -1.93
N PRO A 247 21.41 0.39 -2.67
CA PRO A 247 20.50 1.18 -3.49
C PRO A 247 19.62 2.06 -2.61
N THR A 248 19.34 3.29 -3.07
CA THR A 248 18.48 4.26 -2.39
C THR A 248 17.35 4.71 -3.30
N SER A 249 16.18 4.98 -2.73
CA SER A 249 15.01 5.49 -3.43
C SER A 249 14.92 7.02 -3.30
N PHE A 250 14.38 7.69 -4.30
CA PHE A 250 13.96 9.10 -4.18
C PHE A 250 12.73 9.30 -3.27
N ASN A 251 12.06 8.23 -2.89
CA ASN A 251 10.98 8.25 -1.90
C ASN A 251 11.52 7.78 -0.55
N TRP A 252 11.58 8.69 0.41
CA TRP A 252 12.05 8.44 1.78
C TRP A 252 11.39 7.21 2.43
N TRP A 253 10.11 6.93 2.10
CA TRP A 253 9.35 5.82 2.67
C TRP A 253 10.00 4.46 2.40
N TYR A 254 10.62 4.26 1.22
CA TYR A 254 11.36 3.03 0.95
C TYR A 254 12.65 2.94 1.76
N ASN A 255 13.34 4.06 1.95
CA ASN A 255 14.62 4.10 2.66
C ASN A 255 14.46 3.96 4.17
N GLU A 256 13.43 4.57 4.75
CA GLU A 256 13.26 4.66 6.20
C GLU A 256 12.26 3.62 6.75
N ILE A 257 11.36 3.10 5.93
CA ILE A 257 10.30 2.18 6.37
C ILE A 257 10.37 0.84 5.64
N SER A 258 10.14 0.83 4.32
CA SER A 258 9.79 -0.40 3.62
C SER A 258 10.97 -1.37 3.53
N ALA A 259 12.13 -0.94 3.06
CA ALA A 259 13.33 -1.77 2.99
C ALA A 259 13.86 -2.14 4.39
N PRO A 260 13.94 -1.20 5.38
CA PRO A 260 14.33 -1.54 6.75
C PRO A 260 13.45 -2.60 7.43
N LYS A 261 12.14 -2.61 7.20
CA LYS A 261 11.26 -3.68 7.73
C LYS A 261 11.64 -5.05 7.17
N ILE A 262 11.96 -5.14 5.88
CA ILE A 262 12.41 -6.40 5.26
C ILE A 262 13.80 -6.79 5.78
N MET A 263 14.69 -5.82 5.98
CA MET A 263 16.01 -6.06 6.58
C MET A 263 15.90 -6.59 8.01
N ALA A 264 14.94 -6.10 8.81
CA ALA A 264 14.66 -6.62 10.15
C ALA A 264 14.26 -8.10 10.12
N ASP A 265 13.36 -8.48 9.19
CA ASP A 265 12.98 -9.89 8.99
C ASP A 265 14.20 -10.74 8.60
N ILE A 266 15.03 -10.25 7.69
CA ILE A 266 16.27 -10.93 7.26
C ILE A 266 17.21 -11.11 8.45
N LEU A 267 17.43 -10.10 9.27
CA LEU A 267 18.30 -10.18 10.45
C LEU A 267 17.75 -11.21 11.46
N ALA A 268 16.43 -11.21 11.72
CA ALA A 268 15.81 -12.18 12.62
C ALA A 268 15.97 -13.63 12.11
N LEU A 269 15.90 -13.85 10.79
CA LEU A 269 16.13 -15.15 10.17
C LEU A 269 17.61 -15.55 10.21
N LEU A 270 18.54 -14.61 10.02
CA LEU A 270 19.98 -14.87 10.08
C LEU A 270 20.42 -15.35 11.46
N GLU A 271 19.78 -14.90 12.56
CA GLU A 271 20.04 -15.39 13.91
C GLU A 271 19.71 -16.89 14.09
N ALA A 272 18.79 -17.43 13.28
CA ALA A 272 18.44 -18.85 13.25
C ALA A 272 19.18 -19.62 12.15
N SER A 273 20.09 -19.01 11.43
CA SER A 273 20.79 -19.62 10.30
C SER A 273 21.66 -20.78 10.75
N PRO A 274 21.51 -21.99 10.18
CA PRO A 274 22.38 -23.13 10.44
C PRO A 274 23.86 -22.88 10.13
N ALA A 275 24.15 -22.04 9.14
CA ALA A 275 25.50 -21.61 8.80
C ALA A 275 25.69 -20.12 9.10
N LYS A 276 26.90 -19.74 9.56
CA LYS A 276 27.21 -18.35 9.82
C LYS A 276 27.49 -17.59 8.52
N ILE A 277 26.86 -16.44 8.40
CA ILE A 277 27.17 -15.47 7.34
C ILE A 277 28.30 -14.54 7.79
N HIS A 278 29.00 -13.91 6.83
CA HIS A 278 30.07 -12.98 7.17
C HIS A 278 29.51 -11.76 7.92
N PRO A 279 30.17 -11.31 9.06
CA PRO A 279 29.63 -10.25 9.91
C PRO A 279 29.34 -8.93 9.20
N SER A 280 30.11 -8.58 8.16
CA SER A 280 29.88 -7.35 7.39
C SER A 280 28.50 -7.28 6.73
N ILE A 281 27.81 -8.42 6.56
CA ILE A 281 26.48 -8.45 5.96
C ILE A 281 25.43 -7.91 6.93
N PRO A 282 25.21 -8.50 8.12
CA PRO A 282 24.26 -7.92 9.08
C PRO A 282 24.65 -6.51 9.51
N GLU A 283 25.95 -6.19 9.67
CA GLU A 283 26.42 -4.83 9.95
C GLU A 283 25.99 -3.82 8.87
N GLY A 284 26.11 -4.17 7.59
CA GLY A 284 25.68 -3.31 6.48
C GLY A 284 24.17 -3.08 6.45
N LEU A 285 23.37 -4.11 6.71
CA LEU A 285 21.92 -3.97 6.83
C LEU A 285 21.54 -3.08 8.02
N MET A 286 22.16 -3.28 9.17
CA MET A 286 21.92 -2.46 10.38
C MET A 286 22.27 -1.00 10.16
N TYR A 287 23.38 -0.72 9.47
CA TYR A 287 23.80 0.65 9.13
C TYR A 287 22.72 1.37 8.27
N MET A 288 22.15 0.68 7.28
CA MET A 288 21.07 1.26 6.47
C MET A 288 19.81 1.52 7.31
N MET A 289 19.48 0.65 8.26
CA MET A 289 18.33 0.82 9.16
C MET A 289 18.52 2.01 10.12
N GLU A 290 19.74 2.32 10.55
CA GLU A 290 20.05 3.42 11.47
C GLU A 290 19.80 4.82 10.92
N GLN A 291 19.58 4.96 9.61
CA GLN A 291 19.36 6.26 8.97
C GLN A 291 17.98 6.86 9.26
N SER A 292 17.09 6.12 9.93
CA SER A 292 15.74 6.56 10.28
C SER A 292 15.58 6.79 11.79
N ASP A 293 14.66 7.69 12.16
CA ASP A 293 14.36 8.02 13.56
C ASP A 293 12.85 8.15 13.76
N PRO A 294 12.20 7.24 14.54
CA PRO A 294 10.75 7.28 14.74
C PRO A 294 10.26 8.55 15.45
N ARG A 295 11.14 9.23 16.21
CA ARG A 295 10.79 10.47 16.96
C ARG A 295 10.48 11.65 16.05
N LYS A 296 10.92 11.59 14.78
CA LYS A 296 10.62 12.62 13.75
C LYS A 296 9.22 12.47 13.16
N TRP A 297 8.48 11.44 13.50
CA TRP A 297 7.22 11.05 12.86
C TRP A 297 6.09 10.88 13.87
N THR A 298 4.86 10.82 13.37
CA THR A 298 3.64 10.59 14.15
C THR A 298 2.87 9.38 13.62
N GLY A 299 1.89 8.89 14.39
CA GLY A 299 0.95 7.87 13.97
C GLY A 299 1.60 6.61 13.37
N ALA A 300 1.09 6.14 12.24
CA ALA A 300 1.53 4.90 11.60
C ALA A 300 2.98 4.94 11.11
N ASN A 301 3.47 6.08 10.63
CA ASN A 301 4.86 6.20 10.16
C ASN A 301 5.86 6.04 11.32
N LYS A 302 5.54 6.63 12.50
CA LYS A 302 6.33 6.41 13.72
C LYS A 302 6.41 4.93 14.06
N GLN A 303 5.28 4.23 14.03
CA GLN A 303 5.21 2.81 14.31
C GLN A 303 6.03 1.97 13.32
N ASP A 304 5.91 2.25 12.03
CA ASP A 304 6.62 1.52 10.99
C ASP A 304 8.15 1.62 11.15
N ILE A 305 8.66 2.78 11.53
CA ILE A 305 10.09 2.98 11.79
C ILE A 305 10.51 2.31 13.11
N ALA A 306 9.77 2.52 14.18
CA ALA A 306 10.09 1.92 15.47
C ALA A 306 10.11 0.38 15.39
N MET A 307 9.22 -0.23 14.59
CA MET A 307 9.09 -1.68 14.43
C MET A 307 10.41 -2.33 14.02
N HIS A 308 11.07 -1.85 12.98
CA HIS A 308 12.30 -2.47 12.52
C HIS A 308 13.46 -2.22 13.50
N HIS A 309 13.49 -1.06 14.20
CA HIS A 309 14.49 -0.81 15.25
C HIS A 309 14.31 -1.71 16.47
N MET A 310 13.06 -2.05 16.86
CA MET A 310 12.84 -3.03 17.93
C MET A 310 13.46 -4.39 17.60
N ILE A 311 13.24 -4.89 16.39
CA ILE A 311 13.80 -6.18 15.95
C ILE A 311 15.33 -6.10 15.86
N ARG A 312 15.87 -5.00 15.31
CA ARG A 312 17.33 -4.74 15.30
C ARG A 312 17.90 -4.73 16.73
N GLY A 313 17.21 -4.12 17.69
CA GLY A 313 17.59 -4.10 19.09
C GLY A 313 17.59 -5.50 19.72
N CYS A 314 16.64 -6.37 19.36
CA CYS A 314 16.61 -7.77 19.79
C CYS A 314 17.80 -8.56 19.23
N VAL A 315 18.14 -8.37 17.96
CA VAL A 315 19.33 -9.01 17.33
C VAL A 315 20.62 -8.57 18.04
N LEU A 316 20.74 -7.28 18.37
CA LEU A 316 21.89 -6.74 19.09
C LEU A 316 21.88 -7.02 20.59
N LYS A 317 20.80 -7.62 21.13
CA LYS A 317 20.54 -7.79 22.58
C LYS A 317 20.74 -6.49 23.36
N ASN A 318 20.30 -5.38 22.79
CA ASN A 318 20.47 -4.03 23.34
C ASN A 318 19.16 -3.50 23.91
N ASP A 319 19.08 -3.50 25.25
CA ASP A 319 17.90 -3.05 25.99
C ASP A 319 17.49 -1.61 25.67
N SER A 320 18.45 -0.70 25.55
CA SER A 320 18.17 0.71 25.27
C SER A 320 17.52 0.90 23.91
N ILE A 321 17.98 0.17 22.88
CA ILE A 321 17.38 0.24 21.54
C ILE A 321 15.97 -0.34 21.59
N VAL A 322 15.77 -1.50 22.22
CA VAL A 322 14.44 -2.14 22.29
C VAL A 322 13.48 -1.26 23.09
N SER A 323 13.84 -0.88 24.32
CA SER A 323 12.97 -0.08 25.20
C SER A 323 12.55 1.25 24.58
N THR A 324 13.52 1.98 23.99
CA THR A 324 13.24 3.25 23.33
C THR A 324 12.24 3.06 22.19
N ASN A 325 12.47 2.09 21.31
CA ASN A 325 11.64 1.91 20.14
C ASN A 325 10.28 1.25 20.45
N VAL A 326 10.19 0.41 21.47
CA VAL A 326 8.91 -0.10 22.00
C VAL A 326 8.05 1.05 22.53
N ASN A 327 8.66 1.99 23.28
CA ASN A 327 7.95 3.17 23.77
C ASN A 327 7.45 4.04 22.60
N GLU A 328 8.29 4.30 21.59
CA GLU A 328 7.89 5.06 20.41
C GLU A 328 6.80 4.34 19.60
N PHE A 329 6.86 3.00 19.52
CA PHE A 329 5.88 2.19 18.78
C PHE A 329 4.49 2.19 19.44
N PHE A 330 4.43 2.06 20.76
CA PHE A 330 3.16 2.02 21.50
C PHE A 330 2.67 3.41 21.94
N GLN A 331 3.50 4.45 21.86
CA GLN A 331 3.11 5.81 22.22
C GLN A 331 1.83 6.30 21.50
N PRO A 332 1.60 6.00 20.20
CA PRO A 332 0.36 6.39 19.53
C PRO A 332 -0.91 5.67 20.05
N VAL A 333 -0.76 4.66 20.92
CA VAL A 333 -1.91 4.01 21.57
C VAL A 333 -2.32 4.84 22.80
N CYS A 334 -2.84 6.01 22.55
CA CYS A 334 -3.37 6.94 23.57
C CYS A 334 -4.49 7.79 22.96
N ILE A 335 -5.31 8.39 23.82
CA ILE A 335 -6.21 9.46 23.39
C ILE A 335 -5.38 10.72 23.19
N THR A 336 -5.57 11.38 22.06
CA THR A 336 -4.81 12.57 21.67
C THR A 336 -5.70 13.65 21.07
N ASP A 337 -5.30 14.91 21.20
CA ASP A 337 -5.94 16.05 20.53
C ASP A 337 -5.33 16.35 19.15
N PHE A 338 -4.36 15.56 18.74
CA PHE A 338 -3.70 15.65 17.46
C PHE A 338 -3.91 14.37 16.64
N GLU A 339 -2.98 13.92 15.84
CA GLU A 339 -3.07 12.69 15.05
C GLU A 339 -3.11 11.45 15.94
N GLY A 340 -3.97 10.50 15.64
CA GLY A 340 -4.16 9.26 16.39
C GLY A 340 -5.61 9.00 16.80
N ILE A 341 -5.80 8.25 17.91
CA ILE A 341 -7.13 7.93 18.46
C ILE A 341 -7.66 9.15 19.19
N ARG A 342 -8.82 9.62 18.78
CA ARG A 342 -9.50 10.78 19.37
C ARG A 342 -10.36 10.36 20.57
N GLU A 343 -10.80 11.34 21.35
CA GLU A 343 -11.65 11.16 22.54
C GLU A 343 -12.95 10.37 22.24
N ASP A 344 -13.52 10.54 21.04
CA ASP A 344 -14.70 9.82 20.57
C ASP A 344 -14.37 8.46 19.93
N LEU A 345 -13.11 8.03 19.99
CA LEU A 345 -12.56 6.84 19.34
C LEU A 345 -12.61 6.89 17.81
N SER A 346 -12.68 8.07 17.18
CA SER A 346 -12.29 8.18 15.77
C SER A 346 -10.76 8.16 15.64
N TYR A 347 -10.26 8.05 14.43
CA TYR A 347 -8.84 8.10 14.13
C TYR A 347 -8.57 9.21 13.11
N GLN A 348 -7.63 10.07 13.42
CA GLN A 348 -7.20 11.16 12.54
C GLN A 348 -5.72 11.03 12.22
N GLN A 349 -5.36 11.39 10.98
CA GLN A 349 -3.97 11.54 10.55
C GLN A 349 -3.87 12.53 9.39
N HIS A 350 -2.71 13.12 9.19
CA HIS A 350 -2.49 14.30 8.36
C HIS A 350 -3.39 15.46 8.84
N ASN A 351 -3.01 15.99 9.98
CA ASN A 351 -3.80 16.95 10.76
C ASN A 351 -5.10 16.33 11.31
N THR A 352 -6.19 17.07 11.26
CA THR A 352 -7.50 16.64 11.77
C THR A 352 -8.35 15.90 10.75
N GLN A 353 -7.74 15.23 9.79
CA GLN A 353 -8.47 14.48 8.78
C GLN A 353 -8.92 13.11 9.29
N LEU A 354 -10.21 12.79 9.08
CA LEU A 354 -10.74 11.46 9.40
C LEU A 354 -10.05 10.37 8.55
N TYR A 355 -9.42 9.41 9.21
CA TYR A 355 -8.61 8.39 8.55
C TYR A 355 -8.67 7.01 9.22
N ILE A 356 -9.87 6.58 9.68
CA ILE A 356 -10.09 5.25 10.28
C ILE A 356 -9.67 4.14 9.32
N GLY A 357 -9.94 4.31 8.01
CA GLY A 357 -9.33 3.56 6.91
C GLY A 357 -7.91 4.06 6.62
N GLY A 358 -7.27 3.58 5.56
CA GLY A 358 -5.93 4.02 5.19
C GLY A 358 -4.94 3.93 6.35
N TYR A 359 -4.55 5.07 6.94
CA TYR A 359 -3.60 5.12 8.06
C TYR A 359 -4.11 4.43 9.33
N GLY A 360 -5.38 4.51 9.65
CA GLY A 360 -5.97 3.75 10.76
C GLY A 360 -5.89 2.25 10.55
N THR A 361 -6.04 1.78 9.30
CA THR A 361 -5.79 0.37 8.95
C THR A 361 -4.33 -0.02 9.18
N VAL A 362 -3.37 0.83 8.80
CA VAL A 362 -1.94 0.59 9.07
C VAL A 362 -1.69 0.54 10.57
N PHE A 363 -2.23 1.49 11.33
CA PHE A 363 -2.14 1.53 12.78
C PHE A 363 -2.64 0.24 13.44
N VAL A 364 -3.86 -0.23 13.06
CA VAL A 364 -4.44 -1.46 13.58
C VAL A 364 -3.59 -2.68 13.22
N ASN A 365 -3.14 -2.76 11.97
CA ASN A 365 -2.29 -3.85 11.52
C ASN A 365 -0.94 -3.88 12.25
N ASN A 366 -0.30 -2.74 12.42
CA ASN A 366 0.98 -2.65 13.10
C ASN A 366 0.88 -3.13 14.55
N ILE A 367 -0.08 -2.60 15.33
CA ILE A 367 -0.26 -3.03 16.73
C ILE A 367 -0.60 -4.52 16.80
N SER A 368 -1.56 -4.99 15.99
CA SER A 368 -1.96 -6.42 16.04
C SER A 368 -0.86 -7.38 15.55
N GLN A 369 0.09 -6.91 14.76
CA GLN A 369 1.24 -7.73 14.35
C GLN A 369 2.35 -7.77 15.39
N ILE A 370 2.62 -6.63 16.02
CA ILE A 370 3.79 -6.47 16.88
C ILE A 370 3.50 -6.77 18.35
N ALA A 371 2.36 -6.32 18.88
CA ALA A 371 2.06 -6.53 20.30
C ALA A 371 2.12 -8.02 20.72
N PRO A 372 1.62 -8.99 19.93
CA PRO A 372 1.76 -10.41 20.29
C PRO A 372 3.19 -10.90 20.38
N LEU A 373 4.14 -10.28 19.65
CA LEU A 373 5.56 -10.68 19.72
C LEU A 373 6.15 -10.42 21.11
N PHE A 374 5.67 -9.40 21.81
CA PHE A 374 6.19 -8.93 23.08
C PHE A 374 5.40 -9.43 24.30
N VAL A 375 4.29 -10.17 24.12
CA VAL A 375 3.51 -10.73 25.24
C VAL A 375 4.41 -11.61 26.13
N GLY A 376 4.37 -11.38 27.45
CA GLY A 376 5.16 -12.11 28.44
C GLY A 376 6.64 -11.65 28.55
N THR A 377 7.02 -10.60 27.84
CA THR A 377 8.31 -9.93 28.01
C THR A 377 8.16 -8.64 28.82
N LYS A 378 9.23 -8.08 29.31
CA LYS A 378 9.23 -6.75 29.97
C LYS A 378 8.85 -5.60 29.04
N TYR A 379 8.80 -5.84 27.74
CA TYR A 379 8.45 -4.88 26.68
C TYR A 379 6.99 -4.97 26.22
N ALA A 380 6.16 -5.75 26.89
CA ALA A 380 4.76 -5.94 26.51
C ALA A 380 3.96 -4.63 26.49
N LEU A 381 2.96 -4.56 25.59
CA LEU A 381 1.97 -3.48 25.58
C LEU A 381 1.30 -3.37 26.96
N LYS A 382 1.24 -2.15 27.51
CA LYS A 382 0.64 -1.90 28.82
C LYS A 382 -0.86 -2.21 28.81
N GLU A 383 -1.39 -2.61 29.95
CA GLU A 383 -2.78 -3.07 30.07
C GLU A 383 -3.81 -1.99 29.69
N ASP A 384 -3.57 -0.73 30.09
CA ASP A 384 -4.43 0.41 29.73
C ASP A 384 -4.41 0.68 28.23
N GLN A 385 -3.24 0.60 27.60
CA GLN A 385 -3.09 0.72 26.15
C GLN A 385 -3.75 -0.46 25.41
N ALA A 386 -3.62 -1.69 25.91
CA ALA A 386 -4.27 -2.86 25.32
C ALA A 386 -5.80 -2.73 25.38
N LYS A 387 -6.35 -2.25 26.50
CA LYS A 387 -7.79 -1.97 26.65
C LYS A 387 -8.27 -0.89 25.67
N LEU A 388 -7.54 0.22 25.57
CA LEU A 388 -7.89 1.32 24.65
C LEU A 388 -7.85 0.83 23.19
N PHE A 389 -6.81 0.10 22.81
CA PHE A 389 -6.67 -0.45 21.45
C PHE A 389 -7.80 -1.42 21.11
N SER A 390 -8.10 -2.36 22.00
CA SER A 390 -9.22 -3.28 21.86
C SER A 390 -10.55 -2.54 21.72
N GLU A 391 -10.82 -1.53 22.55
CA GLU A 391 -12.03 -0.73 22.46
C GLU A 391 -12.12 0.03 21.13
N PHE A 392 -11.03 0.64 20.66
CA PHE A 392 -10.96 1.28 19.35
C PHE A 392 -11.29 0.30 18.22
N VAL A 393 -10.65 -0.87 18.22
CA VAL A 393 -10.90 -1.89 17.18
C VAL A 393 -12.35 -2.33 17.18
N ARG A 394 -12.92 -2.71 18.33
CA ARG A 394 -14.29 -3.25 18.43
C ARG A 394 -15.36 -2.18 18.24
N SER A 395 -15.17 -0.99 18.83
CA SER A 395 -16.21 0.05 18.83
C SER A 395 -16.15 0.99 17.62
N THR A 396 -15.04 1.05 16.90
CA THR A 396 -14.86 1.93 15.76
C THR A 396 -14.42 1.16 14.51
N TYR A 397 -13.22 0.56 14.53
CA TYR A 397 -12.63 -0.02 13.33
C TYR A 397 -13.50 -1.12 12.71
N LEU A 398 -13.99 -2.09 13.49
CA LEU A 398 -14.87 -3.16 12.98
C LEU A 398 -16.27 -2.68 12.59
N ASN A 399 -16.68 -1.49 13.05
CA ASN A 399 -18.01 -0.97 12.75
C ASN A 399 -18.09 -0.19 11.44
N VAL A 400 -16.97 0.32 10.90
CA VAL A 400 -16.96 0.95 9.58
C VAL A 400 -17.03 -0.06 8.43
N PHE A 401 -17.01 -1.37 8.74
CA PHE A 401 -17.20 -2.42 7.75
C PHE A 401 -18.65 -2.88 7.66
N ARG A 402 -19.13 -3.04 6.43
CA ARG A 402 -20.31 -3.83 6.09
C ARG A 402 -19.85 -5.09 5.37
N SER A 403 -20.15 -6.29 5.89
CA SER A 403 -19.47 -7.51 5.47
C SER A 403 -17.95 -7.35 5.70
N ARG A 404 -17.13 -7.41 4.67
CA ARG A 404 -15.68 -7.16 4.66
C ARG A 404 -15.28 -5.84 3.98
N TYR A 405 -16.28 -5.06 3.59
CA TYR A 405 -16.08 -3.84 2.83
C TYR A 405 -16.13 -2.61 3.72
N MET A 406 -15.12 -1.76 3.63
CA MET A 406 -14.99 -0.54 4.43
C MET A 406 -15.87 0.58 3.88
N ASP A 407 -16.30 1.49 4.73
CA ASP A 407 -16.94 2.73 4.33
C ASP A 407 -15.93 3.63 3.57
N PHE A 408 -16.31 4.11 2.39
CA PHE A 408 -15.40 4.94 1.60
C PHE A 408 -15.10 6.30 2.28
N GLY A 409 -16.04 6.81 3.07
CA GLY A 409 -15.91 8.10 3.75
C GLY A 409 -14.77 8.16 4.76
N VAL A 410 -14.21 7.02 5.20
CA VAL A 410 -13.14 6.96 6.21
C VAL A 410 -11.75 6.66 5.64
N CYS A 411 -11.61 6.55 4.31
CA CYS A 411 -10.37 6.06 3.67
C CYS A 411 -9.36 7.15 3.31
N GLY A 412 -9.71 8.44 3.44
CA GLY A 412 -8.88 9.54 2.99
C GLY A 412 -8.52 9.40 1.49
N ARG A 413 -7.29 9.74 1.10
CA ARG A 413 -6.85 9.61 -0.31
C ARG A 413 -6.77 8.17 -0.80
N SER A 414 -6.69 7.19 0.10
CA SER A 414 -6.67 5.76 -0.28
C SER A 414 -7.91 5.34 -1.06
N LEU A 415 -8.98 6.12 -1.02
CA LEU A 415 -10.21 5.87 -1.79
C LEU A 415 -9.95 5.68 -3.29
N SER A 416 -8.95 6.34 -3.86
CA SER A 416 -8.58 6.22 -5.27
C SER A 416 -7.86 4.91 -5.63
N ARG A 417 -7.43 4.13 -4.63
CA ARG A 417 -6.72 2.87 -4.86
C ARG A 417 -7.69 1.75 -5.20
N LYS A 418 -7.35 0.97 -6.22
CA LYS A 418 -8.14 -0.20 -6.61
C LYS A 418 -8.31 -1.16 -5.43
N LYS A 419 -9.54 -1.65 -5.25
CA LYS A 419 -9.93 -2.59 -4.18
C LYS A 419 -9.67 -2.11 -2.75
N THR A 420 -9.43 -0.83 -2.52
CA THR A 420 -9.10 -0.31 -1.18
C THR A 420 -10.19 -0.57 -0.13
N LEU A 421 -11.45 -0.69 -0.57
CA LEU A 421 -12.58 -0.96 0.33
C LEU A 421 -12.74 -2.45 0.66
N ASP A 422 -12.22 -3.36 -0.17
CA ASP A 422 -12.25 -4.80 0.07
C ASP A 422 -10.99 -5.22 0.82
N LEU A 423 -11.09 -5.39 2.13
CA LEU A 423 -9.94 -5.76 2.95
C LEU A 423 -9.67 -7.27 2.98
N GLY A 424 -10.33 -8.04 2.13
CA GLY A 424 -10.01 -9.43 1.83
C GLY A 424 -9.98 -10.34 3.06
N ASP A 425 -8.86 -11.03 3.27
CA ASP A 425 -8.70 -11.99 4.36
C ASP A 425 -8.12 -11.34 5.63
N TYR A 426 -9.00 -11.13 6.60
CA TYR A 426 -8.64 -10.66 7.94
C TYR A 426 -8.45 -11.79 8.97
N ALA A 427 -8.34 -13.04 8.53
CA ALA A 427 -8.19 -14.18 9.44
C ALA A 427 -7.01 -14.01 10.40
N ASN A 428 -5.88 -13.52 9.90
CA ASN A 428 -4.70 -13.25 10.74
C ASN A 428 -4.93 -12.11 11.74
N LEU A 429 -5.62 -11.03 11.34
CA LEU A 429 -5.97 -9.94 12.24
C LEU A 429 -6.82 -10.46 13.40
N PHE A 430 -7.90 -11.19 13.10
CA PHE A 430 -8.81 -11.70 14.14
C PHE A 430 -8.11 -12.71 15.07
N LYS A 431 -7.27 -13.59 14.52
CA LYS A 431 -6.45 -14.51 15.32
C LYS A 431 -5.56 -13.76 16.32
N LYS A 432 -4.87 -12.71 15.85
CA LYS A 432 -3.98 -11.89 16.68
C LYS A 432 -4.76 -11.05 17.70
N MET A 433 -5.89 -10.49 17.32
CA MET A 433 -6.76 -9.77 18.26
C MET A 433 -7.30 -10.65 19.37
N LYS A 434 -7.63 -11.92 19.10
CA LYS A 434 -8.02 -12.87 20.16
C LYS A 434 -6.89 -13.17 21.13
N GLN A 435 -5.64 -13.10 20.72
CA GLN A 435 -4.48 -13.23 21.62
C GLN A 435 -4.31 -12.02 22.52
N LEU A 436 -4.56 -10.81 21.98
CA LEU A 436 -4.44 -9.55 22.72
C LEU A 436 -5.63 -9.27 23.64
N ASP A 437 -6.81 -9.72 23.24
CA ASP A 437 -8.08 -9.45 23.94
C ASP A 437 -8.94 -10.74 23.98
N PRO A 438 -8.55 -11.75 24.74
CA PRO A 438 -9.27 -13.02 24.82
C PRO A 438 -10.67 -12.89 25.42
N ALA A 439 -10.92 -11.87 26.25
CA ALA A 439 -12.21 -11.62 26.86
C ALA A 439 -13.31 -11.29 25.81
N ASN A 440 -12.94 -10.76 24.65
CA ASN A 440 -13.85 -10.40 23.57
C ASN A 440 -13.69 -11.31 22.34
N ALA A 441 -13.12 -12.50 22.49
CA ALA A 441 -12.84 -13.46 21.41
C ALA A 441 -14.05 -13.72 20.51
N LYS A 442 -15.27 -13.78 21.09
CA LYS A 442 -16.52 -13.97 20.33
C LYS A 442 -16.78 -12.85 19.30
N GLU A 443 -16.51 -11.59 19.63
CA GLU A 443 -16.70 -10.49 18.69
C GLU A 443 -15.77 -10.62 17.48
N TYR A 444 -14.54 -11.11 17.69
CA TYR A 444 -13.57 -11.37 16.62
C TYR A 444 -13.95 -12.59 15.79
N ASP A 445 -14.50 -13.64 16.40
CA ASP A 445 -15.02 -14.81 15.67
C ASP A 445 -16.23 -14.45 14.80
N ASP A 446 -17.15 -13.66 15.33
CA ASP A 446 -18.30 -13.14 14.57
C ASP A 446 -17.83 -12.25 13.40
N ALA A 447 -16.82 -11.40 13.62
CA ALA A 447 -16.22 -10.59 12.57
C ALA A 447 -15.54 -11.46 11.52
N ALA A 448 -14.75 -12.47 11.92
CA ALA A 448 -14.12 -13.42 11.01
C ALA A 448 -15.14 -14.15 10.14
N ALA A 449 -16.21 -14.67 10.75
CA ALA A 449 -17.29 -15.33 10.01
C ALA A 449 -17.99 -14.39 9.03
N ARG A 450 -18.25 -13.13 9.44
CA ARG A 450 -18.84 -12.10 8.59
C ARG A 450 -17.98 -11.80 7.36
N PHE A 451 -16.68 -11.67 7.55
CA PHE A 451 -15.72 -11.39 6.47
C PHE A 451 -15.58 -12.58 5.51
N ALA A 452 -15.39 -13.80 6.04
CA ALA A 452 -15.20 -15.00 5.24
C ALA A 452 -16.42 -15.36 4.38
N THR A 453 -17.62 -15.26 4.95
CA THR A 453 -18.87 -15.62 4.27
C THR A 453 -19.49 -14.46 3.48
N LYS A 454 -18.93 -13.26 3.59
CA LYS A 454 -19.53 -12.01 3.07
C LYS A 454 -20.95 -11.76 3.57
N ASN A 455 -21.34 -12.35 4.68
CA ASN A 455 -22.65 -12.16 5.29
C ASN A 455 -22.64 -10.92 6.20
N PRO A 456 -23.27 -9.80 5.80
CA PRO A 456 -23.20 -8.56 6.55
C PRO A 456 -23.94 -8.57 7.88
N THR A 457 -24.68 -9.60 8.21
CA THR A 457 -25.55 -9.66 9.40
C THR A 457 -24.92 -10.36 10.60
N ILE A 458 -23.89 -11.17 10.40
CA ILE A 458 -23.26 -11.95 11.48
C ILE A 458 -22.62 -11.00 12.50
N GLY A 459 -22.96 -11.17 13.79
CA GLY A 459 -22.41 -10.37 14.88
C GLY A 459 -22.77 -8.88 14.83
N ARG A 460 -23.73 -8.46 13.96
CA ARG A 460 -24.12 -7.05 13.85
C ARG A 460 -25.16 -6.68 14.89
N THR A 461 -24.85 -5.62 15.63
CA THR A 461 -25.76 -4.98 16.56
C THR A 461 -26.25 -3.66 15.99
N ASN A 462 -27.47 -3.24 16.40
CA ASN A 462 -27.95 -1.91 16.08
C ASN A 462 -27.14 -0.88 16.86
N ARG A 463 -26.47 0.01 16.14
CA ARG A 463 -25.61 1.04 16.73
C ARG A 463 -25.81 2.35 15.97
N ASN A 464 -25.77 3.46 16.70
CA ASN A 464 -25.68 4.79 16.14
C ASN A 464 -24.59 5.53 16.88
N LYS A 465 -23.55 5.97 16.17
CA LYS A 465 -22.41 6.67 16.78
C LYS A 465 -22.06 7.90 15.96
N PHE A 466 -21.98 9.03 16.63
CA PHE A 466 -21.47 10.27 16.08
C PHE A 466 -20.05 10.50 16.61
N TYR A 467 -19.11 10.55 15.70
CA TYR A 467 -17.72 10.88 15.97
C TYR A 467 -17.55 12.38 15.85
N TYR A 468 -17.79 13.06 16.97
CA TYR A 468 -17.92 14.52 17.02
C TYR A 468 -16.60 15.26 16.82
N THR A 469 -15.46 14.64 17.05
CA THR A 469 -14.14 15.20 16.75
C THR A 469 -13.79 15.13 15.26
N SER A 470 -14.49 14.30 14.50
CA SER A 470 -14.22 14.00 13.10
C SER A 470 -15.40 14.28 12.16
N ASP A 471 -16.47 14.89 12.67
CA ASP A 471 -17.71 15.21 11.93
C ASP A 471 -18.26 14.03 11.11
N TYR A 472 -18.22 12.82 11.69
CA TYR A 472 -18.63 11.60 11.03
C TYR A 472 -19.72 10.87 11.84
N MET A 473 -20.79 10.47 11.17
CA MET A 473 -21.86 9.68 11.76
C MET A 473 -21.93 8.31 11.11
N LEU A 474 -22.05 7.27 11.92
CA LEU A 474 -22.24 5.89 11.48
C LEU A 474 -23.47 5.29 12.14
N HIS A 475 -24.42 4.83 11.34
CA HIS A 475 -25.67 4.23 11.74
C HIS A 475 -25.75 2.78 11.23
N ASN A 476 -25.42 1.81 12.10
CA ASN A 476 -25.42 0.41 11.77
C ASN A 476 -26.75 -0.24 12.13
N ARG A 477 -27.32 -1.00 11.20
CA ARG A 477 -28.50 -1.83 11.37
C ARG A 477 -28.24 -3.24 10.84
N LYS A 478 -29.06 -4.19 11.26
CA LYS A 478 -28.92 -5.57 10.79
C LYS A 478 -29.02 -5.67 9.27
N ARG A 479 -29.90 -4.89 8.63
CA ARG A 479 -30.17 -4.97 7.19
C ARG A 479 -29.40 -3.96 6.34
N TYR A 480 -28.87 -2.87 6.94
CA TYR A 480 -28.15 -1.82 6.21
C TYR A 480 -27.23 -1.03 7.16
N ASP A 481 -26.27 -0.36 6.58
CA ASP A 481 -25.51 0.69 7.23
C ASP A 481 -25.76 2.02 6.51
N PHE A 482 -25.71 3.10 7.28
CA PHE A 482 -25.82 4.45 6.77
C PHE A 482 -24.73 5.29 7.43
N SER A 483 -24.01 6.07 6.66
CA SER A 483 -23.02 7.00 7.18
C SER A 483 -23.13 8.38 6.54
N VAL A 484 -22.69 9.38 7.28
CA VAL A 484 -22.54 10.76 6.79
C VAL A 484 -21.17 11.25 7.20
N ARG A 485 -20.39 11.75 6.26
CA ARG A 485 -19.16 12.47 6.52
C ARG A 485 -19.32 13.94 6.19
N ALA A 486 -19.08 14.79 7.19
CA ALA A 486 -19.05 16.24 7.04
C ALA A 486 -17.65 16.78 7.39
N VAL A 487 -17.45 18.05 7.22
CA VAL A 487 -16.26 18.79 7.62
C VAL A 487 -16.66 20.13 8.23
N SER A 488 -15.90 20.61 9.19
CA SER A 488 -16.09 21.89 9.88
C SER A 488 -14.74 22.56 10.11
N LYS A 489 -14.72 23.64 10.88
CA LYS A 489 -13.47 24.27 11.33
C LYS A 489 -12.56 23.35 12.17
N ARG A 490 -13.10 22.25 12.70
CA ARG A 490 -12.37 21.30 13.55
C ARG A 490 -11.68 20.22 12.74
N THR A 491 -12.06 20.02 11.48
CA THR A 491 -11.61 18.90 10.65
C THR A 491 -11.08 19.38 9.31
N CYS A 492 -10.28 18.52 8.66
CA CYS A 492 -9.78 18.78 7.33
C CYS A 492 -10.63 18.08 6.28
N ARG A 493 -10.71 18.67 5.08
CA ARG A 493 -11.28 18.02 3.89
C ARG A 493 -10.48 16.78 3.52
N SER A 494 -11.10 15.94 2.68
CA SER A 494 -10.40 14.80 2.10
C SER A 494 -9.18 15.26 1.30
N GLU A 495 -8.00 14.71 1.64
CA GLU A 495 -6.74 15.12 1.02
C GLU A 495 -6.53 14.54 -0.37
N SER A 496 -5.68 15.20 -1.17
CA SER A 496 -4.96 14.63 -2.30
C SER A 496 -3.48 14.47 -1.98
N GLY A 497 -2.75 13.65 -2.73
CA GLY A 497 -1.30 13.49 -2.56
C GLY A 497 -0.77 12.30 -3.35
N ASN A 498 0.47 12.39 -3.83
CA ASN A 498 1.12 11.35 -4.65
C ASN A 498 0.32 10.95 -5.91
N GLY A 499 -0.48 11.85 -6.49
CA GLY A 499 -1.37 11.53 -7.61
C GLY A 499 -2.68 10.83 -7.20
N GLU A 500 -2.92 10.63 -5.91
CA GLU A 500 -4.10 9.96 -5.37
C GLU A 500 -5.22 10.97 -5.03
N ASN A 501 -6.47 10.51 -5.16
CA ASN A 501 -7.68 11.25 -4.78
C ASN A 501 -7.81 12.65 -5.41
N GLN A 502 -7.48 12.77 -6.68
CA GLN A 502 -7.49 14.04 -7.39
C GLN A 502 -8.91 14.61 -7.60
N TRP A 503 -9.96 13.81 -7.47
CA TRP A 503 -11.36 14.21 -7.72
C TRP A 503 -12.24 14.16 -6.48
N GLY A 504 -11.83 13.47 -5.41
CA GLY A 504 -12.68 13.20 -4.24
C GLY A 504 -12.72 14.34 -3.21
N THR A 505 -12.65 15.60 -3.61
CA THR A 505 -12.65 16.74 -2.69
C THR A 505 -13.94 16.81 -1.86
N TYR A 506 -15.09 16.49 -2.45
CA TYR A 506 -16.41 16.61 -1.81
C TYR A 506 -16.81 15.42 -0.94
N VAL A 507 -15.97 14.41 -0.80
CA VAL A 507 -16.22 13.26 0.09
C VAL A 507 -16.49 13.68 1.53
N SER A 508 -15.97 14.85 1.94
CA SER A 508 -16.16 15.40 3.28
C SER A 508 -17.24 16.49 3.39
N GLU A 509 -17.93 16.82 2.30
CA GLU A 509 -18.90 17.93 2.26
C GLU A 509 -20.36 17.45 2.46
N GLY A 510 -20.58 16.49 3.37
CA GLY A 510 -21.89 15.90 3.65
C GLY A 510 -22.15 14.59 2.93
N ALA A 511 -21.11 13.97 2.36
CA ALA A 511 -21.24 12.71 1.64
C ALA A 511 -21.95 11.64 2.47
N THR A 512 -22.93 11.01 1.86
CA THR A 512 -23.83 10.05 2.49
C THR A 512 -23.72 8.69 1.82
N ASN A 513 -23.52 7.63 2.63
CA ASN A 513 -23.41 6.27 2.15
C ASN A 513 -24.55 5.41 2.69
N ILE A 514 -25.11 4.56 1.83
CA ILE A 514 -26.06 3.52 2.23
C ILE A 514 -25.52 2.20 1.72
N ARG A 515 -25.29 1.23 2.61
CA ARG A 515 -24.76 -0.08 2.25
C ARG A 515 -25.67 -1.19 2.77
N VAL A 516 -26.02 -2.11 1.91
CA VAL A 516 -26.84 -3.30 2.19
C VAL A 516 -25.98 -4.56 2.17
N ALA A 517 -25.29 -4.83 1.08
CA ALA A 517 -24.32 -5.91 0.95
C ALA A 517 -22.93 -5.49 1.47
N GLY A 518 -22.51 -4.28 1.17
CA GLY A 518 -21.25 -3.67 1.57
C GLY A 518 -20.34 -3.31 0.41
N ASP A 519 -20.49 -3.97 -0.73
CA ASP A 519 -19.68 -3.80 -1.94
C ASP A 519 -20.18 -2.73 -2.91
N GLU A 520 -21.23 -1.99 -2.54
CA GLU A 520 -21.89 -1.00 -3.39
C GLU A 520 -20.96 0.10 -3.89
N TYR A 521 -19.89 0.39 -3.16
CA TYR A 521 -18.93 1.45 -3.47
C TYR A 521 -17.52 0.95 -3.80
N VAL A 522 -17.35 -0.37 -4.02
CA VAL A 522 -16.04 -0.91 -4.38
C VAL A 522 -15.64 -0.42 -5.76
N ASP A 523 -14.41 0.09 -5.87
CA ASP A 523 -13.81 0.61 -7.11
C ASP A 523 -14.64 1.72 -7.80
N ILE A 524 -15.37 2.53 -7.03
CA ILE A 524 -16.17 3.64 -7.58
C ILE A 524 -15.31 4.78 -8.12
N PHE A 525 -14.05 4.92 -7.68
CA PHE A 525 -13.26 6.12 -7.92
C PHE A 525 -13.12 6.49 -9.40
N PRO A 526 -12.86 5.58 -10.34
CA PRO A 526 -12.68 5.92 -11.75
C PRO A 526 -13.99 6.14 -12.52
N VAL A 527 -15.16 5.87 -11.91
CA VAL A 527 -16.45 5.85 -12.63
C VAL A 527 -17.51 6.80 -12.07
N TRP A 528 -17.27 7.37 -10.88
CA TRP A 528 -18.26 8.23 -10.23
C TRP A 528 -18.15 9.69 -10.71
N GLU A 529 -19.28 10.36 -10.84
CA GLU A 529 -19.36 11.81 -11.04
C GLU A 529 -19.12 12.50 -9.69
N TRP A 530 -17.91 12.98 -9.47
CA TRP A 530 -17.48 13.47 -8.15
C TRP A 530 -18.09 14.79 -7.72
N ASP A 531 -18.76 15.52 -8.63
CA ASP A 531 -19.62 16.67 -8.34
C ASP A 531 -21.05 16.28 -7.93
N LYS A 532 -21.39 14.98 -7.91
CA LYS A 532 -22.75 14.47 -7.64
C LYS A 532 -22.79 13.41 -6.54
N ILE A 533 -21.96 13.57 -5.51
CA ILE A 533 -21.96 12.64 -4.39
C ILE A 533 -23.27 12.81 -3.58
N PRO A 534 -24.01 11.73 -3.29
CA PRO A 534 -25.23 11.81 -2.47
C PRO A 534 -24.98 12.50 -1.14
N GLY A 535 -25.88 13.43 -0.77
CA GLY A 535 -25.82 14.20 0.48
C GLY A 535 -24.98 15.48 0.44
N THR A 536 -24.22 15.71 -0.64
CA THR A 536 -23.45 16.95 -0.80
C THR A 536 -24.29 18.06 -1.45
N THR A 537 -23.97 19.32 -1.11
CA THR A 537 -24.49 20.51 -1.79
C THR A 537 -23.29 21.32 -2.26
N VAL A 538 -22.88 21.10 -3.49
CA VAL A 538 -21.64 21.62 -4.08
C VAL A 538 -21.92 22.13 -5.49
N PRO A 539 -21.07 23.01 -6.07
CA PRO A 539 -21.17 23.38 -7.47
C PRO A 539 -21.04 22.18 -8.40
N ALA A 540 -21.84 22.14 -9.46
CA ALA A 540 -21.70 21.16 -10.53
C ALA A 540 -20.55 21.56 -11.47
N GLY A 541 -19.83 20.58 -11.99
CA GLY A 541 -18.77 20.76 -12.96
C GLY A 541 -17.53 19.91 -12.69
N GLU A 542 -16.45 20.20 -13.37
CA GLU A 542 -15.19 19.52 -13.15
C GLU A 542 -14.69 19.71 -11.72
N VAL A 543 -14.28 18.62 -11.10
CA VAL A 543 -13.83 18.57 -9.71
C VAL A 543 -12.35 18.27 -9.68
N GLU A 544 -11.58 19.17 -9.07
CA GLU A 544 -10.17 18.94 -8.75
C GLU A 544 -9.99 19.02 -7.22
N ASN A 545 -9.26 18.09 -6.66
CA ASN A 545 -8.93 18.11 -5.24
C ASN A 545 -7.64 18.91 -5.01
N ASP A 546 -7.82 20.17 -4.68
CA ASP A 546 -6.77 21.15 -4.39
C ASP A 546 -6.29 21.15 -2.94
N ASN A 547 -6.61 20.09 -2.17
CA ASN A 547 -6.28 19.96 -0.74
C ASN A 547 -5.10 19.00 -0.51
N PRO A 548 -3.87 19.35 -0.90
CA PRO A 548 -2.71 18.49 -0.70
C PRO A 548 -2.48 18.26 0.81
N TRP A 549 -2.36 16.99 1.18
CA TRP A 549 -2.03 16.57 2.54
C TRP A 549 -2.99 17.04 3.64
N GLY A 550 -4.24 17.34 3.30
CA GLY A 550 -5.25 17.69 4.27
C GLY A 550 -5.06 19.05 4.93
N ALA A 551 -4.52 20.04 4.20
CA ALA A 551 -4.18 21.35 4.76
C ALA A 551 -5.41 22.26 5.02
N SER A 552 -6.55 22.01 4.39
CA SER A 552 -7.70 22.93 4.38
C SER A 552 -8.94 22.36 5.03
N ALA A 553 -9.72 23.23 5.68
CA ALA A 553 -11.10 22.97 6.11
C ALA A 553 -12.07 23.00 4.92
N SER A 554 -13.39 22.93 5.17
CA SER A 554 -14.42 22.99 4.13
C SER A 554 -14.26 24.18 3.19
N LEU A 555 -14.49 23.95 1.89
CA LEU A 555 -14.60 25.02 0.89
C LEU A 555 -15.90 25.84 1.10
N TYR A 556 -16.94 25.17 1.56
CA TYR A 556 -18.27 25.73 1.74
C TYR A 556 -18.65 25.65 3.21
N GLN A 557 -18.40 26.72 3.96
CA GLN A 557 -18.89 26.83 5.33
C GLN A 557 -20.43 26.85 5.29
N SER A 558 -21.07 25.72 5.50
CA SER A 558 -22.50 25.74 5.75
C SER A 558 -22.71 26.37 7.13
N SER A 559 -23.38 27.52 7.16
CA SER A 559 -23.77 28.22 8.39
C SER A 559 -24.53 27.32 9.39
N THR A 560 -25.10 26.23 8.91
CA THR A 560 -25.78 25.20 9.69
C THR A 560 -24.86 24.33 10.53
N PHE A 561 -23.64 24.05 10.10
CA PHE A 561 -22.68 23.25 10.88
C PHE A 561 -21.88 24.11 11.87
N ASP A 562 -21.53 25.34 11.51
CA ASP A 562 -20.80 26.24 12.39
C ASP A 562 -21.62 26.72 13.60
N HIS A 563 -22.92 26.94 13.42
CA HIS A 563 -23.78 27.41 14.52
C HIS A 563 -24.02 26.35 15.61
N LYS A 564 -23.98 25.07 15.27
CA LYS A 564 -24.20 23.98 16.22
C LYS A 564 -22.93 23.49 16.90
N SER A 565 -21.76 23.78 16.32
CA SER A 565 -20.47 23.37 16.89
C SER A 565 -20.02 24.22 18.06
N SER A 566 -20.55 25.43 18.21
CA SER A 566 -20.31 26.31 19.38
C SER A 566 -21.27 26.09 20.55
N GLN A 567 -22.27 25.24 20.40
CA GLN A 567 -23.20 24.90 21.46
C GLN A 567 -22.87 23.53 22.07
N PRO A 568 -22.86 23.41 23.40
CA PRO A 568 -22.60 22.14 24.10
C PRO A 568 -23.72 21.09 23.93
N CYS A 569 -24.65 21.27 22.98
CA CYS A 569 -25.76 20.35 22.70
C CYS A 569 -25.36 18.98 22.18
N PHE A 570 -24.10 18.77 21.82
CA PHE A 570 -23.54 17.45 21.52
C PHE A 570 -22.85 16.79 22.72
N SER A 571 -23.24 17.18 23.96
CA SER A 571 -22.89 16.42 25.14
C SER A 571 -23.45 14.98 25.01
N ARG A 572 -22.78 14.01 25.63
CA ARG A 572 -23.16 12.57 25.64
C ARG A 572 -24.66 12.31 25.92
N HIS A 573 -25.39 13.27 26.51
CA HIS A 573 -26.80 13.16 26.83
C HIS A 573 -27.75 13.50 25.68
N CYS A 574 -27.35 14.35 24.71
CA CYS A 574 -28.21 14.71 23.58
C CYS A 574 -28.22 13.65 22.45
N CYS A 575 -27.13 12.91 22.26
CA CYS A 575 -27.09 11.84 21.26
C CYS A 575 -28.03 10.66 21.54
N ASN A 576 -28.41 10.44 22.80
CA ASN A 576 -29.33 9.36 23.18
C ASN A 576 -30.82 9.69 23.01
N ARG A 577 -31.20 10.94 22.70
CA ARG A 577 -32.60 11.37 22.61
C ARG A 577 -33.02 12.14 21.37
N SER A 578 -32.15 12.50 20.46
CA SER A 578 -32.55 13.27 19.28
C SER A 578 -33.10 12.37 18.17
N ARG A 579 -34.42 12.44 18.00
CA ARG A 579 -35.07 12.07 16.73
C ARG A 579 -34.57 13.07 15.67
N PHE A 580 -33.68 12.67 14.81
CA PHE A 580 -33.40 13.40 13.59
C PHE A 580 -34.62 13.27 12.66
N SER A 581 -35.39 14.32 12.53
CA SER A 581 -36.34 14.45 11.42
C SER A 581 -35.61 15.12 10.27
N LEU A 582 -35.13 14.34 9.33
CA LEU A 582 -34.80 14.85 7.99
C LEU A 582 -36.11 15.27 7.33
N LYS A 583 -36.41 16.55 7.26
CA LYS A 583 -37.35 17.07 6.28
C LYS A 583 -36.68 17.02 4.93
N LEU A 584 -36.93 15.97 4.17
CA LEU A 584 -36.69 15.96 2.75
C LEU A 584 -37.71 16.94 2.13
N SER A 585 -37.26 18.10 1.70
CA SER A 585 -38.01 18.90 0.73
C SER A 585 -37.93 18.20 -0.61
N ARG A 586 -39.09 17.98 -1.21
CA ARG A 586 -39.29 17.40 -2.56
C ARG A 586 -38.58 18.19 -3.64
#